data_d724c0e240d9330e228c99cd96e78f73
#
_entry.id   d724c0e240d9330e228c99cd96e78f73
#
_cell.length_a   1.000
_cell.length_b   1.000
_cell.length_c   1.000
_cell.angle_alpha   90.00
_cell.angle_beta   90.00
_cell.angle_gamma   90.00
#
_symmetry.space_group_name_H-M   'P 1'
#
loop_
_entity.id
_entity.type
_entity.pdbx_description
1 polymer ?
#
loop_
_entity_poly.entity_id
_entity_poly.type
_entity_poly.pdbx_seq_one_letter_code
_entity_poly.pdbx_strand_id
1 'polypeptide(L)'
;HDSVAIVGGRFIPVELSAAYDSIADHLLSKLDAIFATVGDIEHIRVHGDCHSGNILWRDDMPHFVDFDDSRMAPAIQDLWMLLSGDRERQRAQLSEILEGYGEFNDFHFKELQLVEALRTLRLLHYNAWLAERWDDPAFPRTFTWFNSPRYWEQHILDLREQYAALDEPPLQVFSG
;
A
#
# COMPACT_ATOMS: atom_id res chain seq x y z
N HIS A 1 10.53 1.68 -8.73
CA HIS A 1 11.10 1.18 -10.01
C HIS A 1 11.66 -0.23 -9.85
N ASP A 2 12.48 -0.50 -8.83
CA ASP A 2 13.12 -1.81 -8.63
C ASP A 2 12.10 -2.96 -8.51
N SER A 3 11.01 -2.74 -7.78
CA SER A 3 9.95 -3.74 -7.60
C SER A 3 9.32 -4.21 -8.92
N VAL A 4 9.13 -3.31 -9.88
CA VAL A 4 8.59 -3.64 -11.21
C VAL A 4 9.60 -4.45 -12.01
N ALA A 5 10.89 -4.07 -11.98
CA ALA A 5 11.95 -4.77 -12.69
C ALA A 5 12.16 -6.21 -12.16
N ILE A 6 12.08 -6.42 -10.85
CA ILE A 6 12.22 -7.74 -10.21
C ILE A 6 11.17 -8.73 -10.72
N VAL A 7 9.95 -8.28 -10.90
CA VAL A 7 8.81 -9.12 -11.31
C VAL A 7 8.79 -9.35 -12.81
N GLY A 8 9.02 -8.29 -13.61
CA GLY A 8 8.79 -8.28 -15.06
C GLY A 8 9.57 -9.32 -15.85
N GLY A 9 10.84 -9.55 -15.48
CA GLY A 9 11.72 -10.45 -16.23
C GLY A 9 11.54 -11.94 -15.95
N ARG A 10 10.80 -12.32 -14.89
CA ARG A 10 10.76 -13.72 -14.41
C ARG A 10 9.35 -14.29 -14.26
N PHE A 11 8.39 -13.49 -13.85
CA PHE A 11 7.09 -13.98 -13.41
C PHE A 11 5.94 -13.60 -14.34
N ILE A 12 6.07 -12.49 -15.05
CA ILE A 12 5.03 -12.04 -15.97
C ILE A 12 5.02 -12.91 -17.23
N PRO A 13 3.88 -13.56 -17.59
CA PRO A 13 3.74 -14.24 -18.86
C PRO A 13 4.07 -13.33 -20.04
N VAL A 14 4.74 -13.86 -21.07
CA VAL A 14 5.20 -13.06 -22.23
C VAL A 14 4.05 -12.32 -22.90
N GLU A 15 2.89 -12.95 -23.00
CA GLU A 15 1.66 -12.36 -23.57
C GLU A 15 1.10 -11.20 -22.74
N LEU A 16 1.44 -11.11 -21.47
CA LEU A 16 0.99 -10.06 -20.55
C LEU A 16 2.03 -8.97 -20.33
N SER A 17 3.30 -9.19 -20.72
CA SER A 17 4.41 -8.30 -20.39
C SER A 17 4.17 -6.87 -20.87
N ALA A 18 3.75 -6.68 -22.13
CA ALA A 18 3.47 -5.34 -22.65
C ALA A 18 2.36 -4.60 -21.89
N ALA A 19 1.32 -5.33 -21.44
CA ALA A 19 0.23 -4.74 -20.68
C ALA A 19 0.67 -4.38 -19.24
N TYR A 20 1.49 -5.23 -18.62
CA TYR A 20 2.06 -4.99 -17.30
C TYR A 20 3.03 -3.80 -17.34
N ASP A 21 4.00 -3.79 -18.26
CA ASP A 21 4.99 -2.73 -18.38
C ASP A 21 4.30 -1.37 -18.59
N SER A 22 3.31 -1.32 -19.49
CA SER A 22 2.56 -0.09 -19.76
C SER A 22 1.85 0.45 -18.52
N ILE A 23 1.14 -0.39 -17.76
CA ILE A 23 0.42 0.09 -16.56
C ILE A 23 1.39 0.43 -15.42
N ALA A 24 2.48 -0.31 -15.28
CA ALA A 24 3.51 -0.04 -14.31
C ALA A 24 4.19 1.31 -14.55
N ASP A 25 4.56 1.62 -15.80
CA ASP A 25 5.17 2.91 -16.17
C ASP A 25 4.23 4.09 -15.91
N HIS A 26 2.94 3.94 -16.24
CA HIS A 26 1.94 4.96 -15.94
C HIS A 26 1.78 5.19 -14.42
N LEU A 27 1.72 4.11 -13.63
CA LEU A 27 1.64 4.20 -12.18
C LEU A 27 2.87 4.89 -11.59
N LEU A 28 4.08 4.48 -11.99
CA LEU A 28 5.32 5.06 -11.48
C LEU A 28 5.40 6.56 -11.80
N SER A 29 5.10 6.95 -13.04
CA SER A 29 5.06 8.37 -13.44
C SER A 29 4.07 9.18 -12.60
N LYS A 30 2.90 8.62 -12.31
CA LYS A 30 1.86 9.28 -11.52
C LYS A 30 2.26 9.38 -10.04
N LEU A 31 2.88 8.34 -9.49
CA LEU A 31 3.43 8.35 -8.14
C LEU A 31 4.48 9.45 -7.97
N ASP A 32 5.44 9.54 -8.91
CA ASP A 32 6.47 10.58 -8.88
C ASP A 32 5.85 11.98 -8.88
N ALA A 33 4.80 12.21 -9.68
CA ALA A 33 4.06 13.47 -9.72
C ALA A 33 3.32 13.78 -8.40
N ILE A 34 2.70 12.76 -7.78
CA ILE A 34 2.01 12.92 -6.49
C ILE A 34 3.02 13.27 -5.39
N PHE A 35 4.12 12.54 -5.26
CA PHE A 35 5.14 12.82 -4.25
C PHE A 35 5.79 14.19 -4.46
N ALA A 36 6.05 14.60 -5.71
CA ALA A 36 6.55 15.92 -6.02
C ALA A 36 5.55 17.05 -5.65
N THR A 37 4.26 16.82 -5.86
CA THR A 37 3.20 17.78 -5.53
C THR A 37 3.00 17.91 -4.03
N VAL A 38 3.02 16.79 -3.33
CA VAL A 38 2.90 16.76 -1.86
C VAL A 38 4.14 17.41 -1.23
N GLY A 39 5.34 17.20 -1.79
CA GLY A 39 6.58 17.80 -1.31
C GLY A 39 6.94 17.35 0.11
N ASP A 40 7.56 18.23 0.89
CA ASP A 40 8.05 17.90 2.22
C ASP A 40 6.90 17.61 3.20
N ILE A 41 6.98 16.45 3.84
CA ILE A 41 6.11 15.99 4.93
C ILE A 41 7.00 15.54 6.07
N GLU A 42 6.54 15.78 7.30
CA GLU A 42 7.21 15.28 8.48
C GLU A 42 7.28 13.75 8.48
N HIS A 43 8.45 13.22 8.79
CA HIS A 43 8.64 11.78 8.98
C HIS A 43 8.80 11.48 10.47
N ILE A 44 7.97 10.60 10.94
CA ILE A 44 8.04 10.04 12.30
C ILE A 44 8.44 8.56 12.23
N ARG A 45 8.72 7.95 13.36
CA ARG A 45 8.90 6.50 13.41
C ARG A 45 7.56 5.81 13.29
N VAL A 46 7.41 4.99 12.26
CA VAL A 46 6.20 4.21 11.98
C VAL A 46 6.49 2.71 12.08
N HIS A 47 5.44 1.92 12.24
CA HIS A 47 5.48 0.46 12.18
C HIS A 47 5.90 -0.01 10.77
N GLY A 48 5.36 0.65 9.75
CA GLY A 48 5.67 0.40 8.35
C GLY A 48 4.79 -0.65 7.67
N ASP A 49 4.23 -1.60 8.42
CA ASP A 49 3.27 -2.61 7.96
C ASP A 49 2.11 -2.78 8.98
N CYS A 50 1.51 -1.68 9.41
CA CYS A 50 0.48 -1.62 10.46
C CYS A 50 -0.91 -2.03 9.96
N HIS A 51 -1.06 -3.24 9.44
CA HIS A 51 -2.38 -3.78 9.08
C HIS A 51 -3.02 -4.55 10.25
N SER A 52 -4.32 -4.80 10.17
CA SER A 52 -5.09 -5.46 11.24
C SER A 52 -4.55 -6.85 11.65
N GLY A 53 -3.85 -7.56 10.75
CA GLY A 53 -3.21 -8.84 11.06
C GLY A 53 -2.01 -8.73 12.01
N ASN A 54 -1.39 -7.54 12.09
CA ASN A 54 -0.28 -7.24 13.00
C ASN A 54 -0.73 -6.58 14.29
N ILE A 55 -2.06 -6.54 14.55
CA ILE A 55 -2.65 -6.03 15.80
C ILE A 55 -3.37 -7.18 16.51
N LEU A 56 -2.77 -7.68 17.57
CA LEU A 56 -3.33 -8.75 18.39
C LEU A 56 -4.07 -8.16 19.57
N TRP A 57 -5.28 -8.67 19.85
CA TRP A 57 -6.07 -8.26 21.00
C TRP A 57 -5.89 -9.24 22.15
N ARG A 58 -5.51 -8.73 23.30
CA ARG A 58 -5.40 -9.49 24.54
C ARG A 58 -5.83 -8.62 25.72
N ASP A 59 -6.71 -9.13 26.55
CA ASP A 59 -7.22 -8.43 27.75
C ASP A 59 -7.77 -7.01 27.41
N ASP A 60 -8.53 -6.91 26.30
CA ASP A 60 -9.07 -5.68 25.72
C ASP A 60 -8.02 -4.62 25.34
N MET A 61 -6.76 -5.02 25.22
CA MET A 61 -5.66 -4.16 24.79
C MET A 61 -5.08 -4.60 23.45
N PRO A 62 -4.80 -3.66 22.52
CA PRO A 62 -4.09 -3.95 21.28
C PRO A 62 -2.59 -4.16 21.56
N HIS A 63 -2.02 -5.18 20.93
CA HIS A 63 -0.60 -5.47 20.90
C HIS A 63 -0.12 -5.48 19.48
N PHE A 64 0.81 -4.61 19.14
CA PHE A 64 1.43 -4.54 17.83
C PHE A 64 2.60 -5.53 17.76
N VAL A 65 2.70 -6.26 16.65
CA VAL A 65 3.73 -7.26 16.39
C VAL A 65 4.31 -7.05 14.99
N ASP A 66 5.46 -7.69 14.71
CA ASP A 66 6.11 -7.68 13.39
C ASP A 66 6.62 -6.27 12.98
N PHE A 67 7.60 -5.79 13.76
CA PHE A 67 8.22 -4.47 13.57
C PHE A 67 9.38 -4.46 12.55
N ASP A 68 9.54 -5.50 11.76
CA ASP A 68 10.68 -5.66 10.83
C ASP A 68 10.71 -4.56 9.74
N ASP A 69 9.54 -4.01 9.39
CA ASP A 69 9.39 -2.92 8.41
C ASP A 69 9.43 -1.51 9.02
N SER A 70 9.76 -1.39 10.32
CA SER A 70 9.77 -0.09 11.01
C SER A 70 10.79 0.87 10.41
N ARG A 71 10.33 2.08 10.10
CA ARG A 71 11.14 3.10 9.41
C ARG A 71 10.67 4.51 9.76
N MET A 72 11.38 5.50 9.24
CA MET A 72 10.94 6.89 9.23
C MET A 72 10.04 7.12 8.01
N ALA A 73 8.79 7.53 8.22
CA ALA A 73 7.82 7.81 7.17
C ALA A 73 6.73 8.77 7.69
N PRO A 74 5.87 9.31 6.80
CA PRO A 74 4.67 10.04 7.22
C PRO A 74 3.75 9.17 8.09
N ALA A 75 3.05 9.78 9.03
CA ALA A 75 2.13 9.07 9.94
C ALA A 75 1.06 8.26 9.20
N ILE A 76 0.58 8.78 8.07
CA ILE A 76 -0.41 8.10 7.23
C ILE A 76 0.04 6.73 6.75
N GLN A 77 1.35 6.43 6.70
CA GLN A 77 1.87 5.12 6.31
C GLN A 77 1.26 3.97 7.13
N ASP A 78 1.05 4.17 8.41
CA ASP A 78 0.42 3.16 9.28
C ASP A 78 -1.11 3.27 9.26
N LEU A 79 -1.65 4.49 9.23
CA LEU A 79 -3.08 4.72 9.42
C LEU A 79 -3.92 4.23 8.24
N TRP A 80 -3.45 4.40 6.98
CA TRP A 80 -4.23 3.99 5.81
C TRP A 80 -4.43 2.46 5.74
N MET A 81 -3.53 1.68 6.32
CA MET A 81 -3.59 0.21 6.29
C MET A 81 -4.71 -0.37 7.14
N LEU A 82 -5.31 0.45 8.00
CA LEU A 82 -6.48 0.12 8.81
C LEU A 82 -7.80 0.41 8.08
N LEU A 83 -7.75 1.12 6.95
CA LEU A 83 -8.94 1.50 6.19
C LEU A 83 -9.39 0.36 5.28
N SER A 84 -10.71 0.10 5.26
CA SER A 84 -11.30 -0.97 4.47
C SER A 84 -12.72 -0.62 3.99
N GLY A 85 -13.17 -1.30 2.92
CA GLY A 85 -14.50 -1.09 2.34
C GLY A 85 -14.53 0.06 1.35
N ASP A 86 -15.73 0.59 1.10
CA ASP A 86 -15.93 1.72 0.21
C ASP A 86 -15.44 3.06 0.82
N ARG A 87 -15.41 4.10 0.02
CA ARG A 87 -14.89 5.42 0.44
C ARG A 87 -15.64 6.02 1.61
N GLU A 88 -16.96 5.82 1.72
CA GLU A 88 -17.75 6.35 2.84
C GLU A 88 -17.33 5.68 4.15
N ARG A 89 -17.19 4.35 4.11
CA ARG A 89 -16.70 3.58 5.25
C ARG A 89 -15.27 3.95 5.62
N GLN A 90 -14.38 4.08 4.63
CA GLN A 90 -12.99 4.50 4.87
C GLN A 90 -12.92 5.89 5.51
N ARG A 91 -13.79 6.83 5.10
CA ARG A 91 -13.88 8.16 5.72
C ARG A 91 -14.31 8.10 7.17
N ALA A 92 -15.32 7.30 7.49
CA ALA A 92 -15.77 7.11 8.87
C ALA A 92 -14.65 6.50 9.74
N GLN A 93 -13.99 5.44 9.27
CA GLN A 93 -12.86 4.83 9.96
C GLN A 93 -11.70 5.82 10.16
N LEU A 94 -11.37 6.59 9.12
CA LEU A 94 -10.30 7.59 9.19
C LEU A 94 -10.63 8.68 10.23
N SER A 95 -11.88 9.12 10.33
CA SER A 95 -12.30 10.10 11.33
C SER A 95 -12.07 9.58 12.74
N GLU A 96 -12.47 8.33 13.04
CA GLU A 96 -12.26 7.69 14.33
C GLU A 96 -10.76 7.51 14.66
N ILE A 97 -9.99 7.07 13.66
CA ILE A 97 -8.53 6.89 13.80
C ILE A 97 -7.86 8.23 14.10
N LEU A 98 -8.21 9.30 13.38
CA LEU A 98 -7.60 10.61 13.58
C LEU A 98 -8.04 11.28 14.88
N GLU A 99 -9.26 11.01 15.37
CA GLU A 99 -9.69 11.45 16.71
C GLU A 99 -8.77 10.83 17.78
N GLY A 100 -8.58 9.50 17.75
CA GLY A 100 -7.67 8.84 18.68
C GLY A 100 -6.19 9.24 18.51
N TYR A 101 -5.73 9.41 17.28
CA TYR A 101 -4.37 9.87 17.00
C TYR A 101 -4.12 11.28 17.57
N GLY A 102 -5.10 12.16 17.47
CA GLY A 102 -5.05 13.53 17.95
C GLY A 102 -4.90 13.67 19.48
N GLU A 103 -5.17 12.61 20.24
CA GLU A 103 -4.90 12.59 21.68
C GLU A 103 -3.39 12.56 22.01
N PHE A 104 -2.55 12.15 21.06
CA PHE A 104 -1.13 11.92 21.26
C PHE A 104 -0.23 12.79 20.38
N ASN A 105 -0.69 13.14 19.16
CA ASN A 105 0.10 13.92 18.21
C ASN A 105 -0.80 14.65 17.20
N ASP A 106 -0.32 15.76 16.66
CA ASP A 106 -1.00 16.49 15.59
C ASP A 106 -0.86 15.73 14.26
N PHE A 107 -1.95 15.61 13.50
CA PHE A 107 -1.95 15.00 12.18
C PHE A 107 -1.92 16.05 11.08
N HIS A 108 -1.01 15.89 10.14
CA HIS A 108 -0.91 16.76 8.97
C HIS A 108 -1.84 16.30 7.85
N PHE A 109 -3.01 16.92 7.71
CA PHE A 109 -4.03 16.54 6.71
C PHE A 109 -3.53 16.48 5.26
N LYS A 110 -2.41 17.14 4.95
CA LYS A 110 -1.72 17.04 3.66
C LYS A 110 -1.31 15.60 3.34
N GLU A 111 -1.03 14.79 4.34
CA GLU A 111 -0.65 13.38 4.22
C GLU A 111 -1.76 12.51 3.62
N LEU A 112 -3.03 12.92 3.69
CA LEU A 112 -4.15 12.19 3.09
C LEU A 112 -4.03 12.07 1.57
N GLN A 113 -3.28 12.95 0.92
CA GLN A 113 -2.98 12.86 -0.50
C GLN A 113 -2.11 11.65 -0.85
N LEU A 114 -1.44 11.05 0.12
CA LEU A 114 -0.57 9.90 -0.06
C LEU A 114 -1.28 8.55 0.05
N VAL A 115 -2.53 8.47 0.52
CA VAL A 115 -3.22 7.20 0.79
C VAL A 115 -3.18 6.26 -0.41
N GLU A 116 -3.65 6.72 -1.58
CA GLU A 116 -3.69 5.88 -2.79
C GLU A 116 -2.29 5.65 -3.38
N ALA A 117 -1.38 6.60 -3.23
CA ALA A 117 0.02 6.40 -3.63
C ALA A 117 0.71 5.30 -2.80
N LEU A 118 0.51 5.29 -1.49
CA LEU A 118 1.05 4.27 -0.59
C LEU A 118 0.41 2.90 -0.85
N ARG A 119 -0.90 2.85 -1.12
CA ARG A 119 -1.61 1.64 -1.54
C ARG A 119 -1.01 1.06 -2.83
N THR A 120 -0.75 1.92 -3.81
CA THR A 120 -0.10 1.52 -5.08
C THR A 120 1.28 0.94 -4.84
N LEU A 121 2.11 1.61 -4.03
CA LEU A 121 3.44 1.13 -3.69
C LEU A 121 3.39 -0.24 -3.01
N ARG A 122 2.43 -0.47 -2.11
CA ARG A 122 2.25 -1.77 -1.46
C ARG A 122 1.90 -2.87 -2.46
N LEU A 123 1.00 -2.62 -3.41
CA LEU A 123 0.64 -3.58 -4.47
C LEU A 123 1.86 -4.00 -5.29
N LEU A 124 2.70 -3.04 -5.68
CA LEU A 124 3.92 -3.31 -6.45
C LEU A 124 4.98 -4.01 -5.59
N HIS A 125 5.17 -3.54 -4.36
CA HIS A 125 6.20 -4.05 -3.46
C HIS A 125 5.92 -5.49 -3.01
N TYR A 126 4.68 -5.84 -2.73
CA TYR A 126 4.30 -7.18 -2.28
C TYR A 126 4.69 -8.26 -3.30
N ASN A 127 4.48 -7.99 -4.58
CA ASN A 127 4.88 -8.91 -5.65
C ASN A 127 6.39 -9.04 -5.79
N ALA A 128 7.12 -7.95 -5.64
CA ALA A 128 8.57 -7.98 -5.63
C ALA A 128 9.12 -8.77 -4.44
N TRP A 129 8.53 -8.57 -3.26
CA TRP A 129 8.88 -9.30 -2.03
C TRP A 129 8.69 -10.82 -2.19
N LEU A 130 7.61 -11.26 -2.84
CA LEU A 130 7.39 -12.68 -3.18
C LEU A 130 8.41 -13.17 -4.21
N ALA A 131 8.68 -12.37 -5.24
CA ALA A 131 9.59 -12.72 -6.33
C ALA A 131 11.02 -12.92 -5.85
N GLU A 132 11.51 -12.05 -4.97
CA GLU A 132 12.85 -12.14 -4.39
C GLU A 132 13.06 -13.41 -3.54
N ARG A 133 11.99 -13.89 -2.93
CA ARG A 133 12.02 -15.06 -2.04
C ARG A 133 11.61 -16.36 -2.73
N TRP A 134 11.30 -16.32 -4.01
CA TRP A 134 10.73 -17.45 -4.74
C TRP A 134 11.65 -18.67 -4.85
N ASP A 135 12.97 -18.48 -4.68
CA ASP A 135 13.95 -19.59 -4.68
C ASP A 135 13.97 -20.38 -3.36
N ASP A 136 13.36 -19.85 -2.30
CA ASP A 136 13.10 -20.62 -1.08
C ASP A 136 11.90 -21.54 -1.32
N PRO A 137 12.07 -22.88 -1.18
CA PRO A 137 11.01 -23.86 -1.44
C PRO A 137 9.73 -23.68 -0.63
N ALA A 138 9.75 -22.93 0.47
CA ALA A 138 8.58 -22.62 1.27
C ALA A 138 7.61 -21.68 0.52
N PHE A 139 8.15 -20.73 -0.27
CA PHE A 139 7.34 -19.74 -0.97
C PHE A 139 6.47 -20.33 -2.07
N PRO A 140 6.97 -21.10 -3.04
CA PRO A 140 6.11 -21.74 -4.05
C PRO A 140 5.06 -22.68 -3.46
N ARG A 141 5.34 -23.29 -2.29
CA ARG A 141 4.38 -24.17 -1.61
C ARG A 141 3.27 -23.39 -0.90
N THR A 142 3.60 -22.23 -0.36
CA THR A 142 2.64 -21.36 0.36
C THR A 142 1.83 -20.50 -0.59
N PHE A 143 2.49 -19.93 -1.61
CA PHE A 143 1.90 -18.96 -2.56
C PHE A 143 1.72 -19.59 -3.94
N THR A 144 1.03 -20.74 -4.01
CA THR A 144 0.84 -21.53 -5.23
C THR A 144 0.20 -20.78 -6.40
N TRP A 145 -0.54 -19.72 -6.09
CA TRP A 145 -1.24 -18.85 -7.05
C TRP A 145 -0.31 -17.84 -7.72
N PHE A 146 0.82 -17.45 -7.11
CA PHE A 146 1.67 -16.34 -7.55
C PHE A 146 2.25 -16.54 -8.95
N ASN A 147 2.69 -17.75 -9.29
CA ASN A 147 3.25 -18.07 -10.62
C ASN A 147 2.19 -18.62 -11.59
N SER A 148 0.95 -18.09 -11.55
CA SER A 148 -0.11 -18.49 -12.45
C SER A 148 -0.50 -17.34 -13.40
N PRO A 149 -0.78 -17.61 -14.70
CA PRO A 149 -1.24 -16.58 -15.62
C PRO A 149 -2.47 -15.83 -15.11
N ARG A 150 -3.43 -16.54 -14.51
CA ARG A 150 -4.66 -15.96 -13.97
C ARG A 150 -4.39 -14.92 -12.88
N TYR A 151 -3.37 -15.15 -12.04
CA TYR A 151 -2.98 -14.18 -11.03
C TYR A 151 -2.48 -12.88 -11.67
N TRP A 152 -1.63 -12.99 -12.67
CA TRP A 152 -1.06 -11.83 -13.36
C TRP A 152 -2.08 -11.07 -14.20
N GLU A 153 -3.03 -11.77 -14.83
CA GLU A 153 -4.18 -11.13 -15.48
C GLU A 153 -4.97 -10.28 -14.47
N GLN A 154 -5.31 -10.86 -13.31
CA GLN A 154 -6.03 -10.14 -12.27
C GLN A 154 -5.19 -8.99 -11.69
N HIS A 155 -3.93 -9.21 -11.42
CA HIS A 155 -3.05 -8.16 -10.90
C HIS A 155 -2.95 -6.95 -11.85
N ILE A 156 -2.90 -7.16 -13.16
CA ILE A 156 -2.93 -6.07 -14.14
C ILE A 156 -4.27 -5.30 -14.08
N LEU A 157 -5.38 -5.98 -13.85
CA LEU A 157 -6.67 -5.33 -13.63
C LEU A 157 -6.67 -4.50 -12.35
N ASP A 158 -6.18 -5.07 -11.25
CA ASP A 158 -6.06 -4.38 -9.96
C ASP A 158 -5.18 -3.12 -10.09
N LEU A 159 -4.07 -3.20 -10.84
CA LEU A 159 -3.21 -2.04 -11.12
C LEU A 159 -3.92 -0.95 -11.94
N ARG A 160 -4.78 -1.34 -12.89
CA ARG A 160 -5.59 -0.38 -13.67
C ARG A 160 -6.66 0.29 -12.82
N GLU A 161 -7.32 -0.46 -11.95
CA GLU A 161 -8.27 0.09 -10.98
C GLU A 161 -7.55 1.06 -10.02
N GLN A 162 -6.37 0.68 -9.56
CA GLN A 162 -5.56 1.55 -8.70
C GLN A 162 -5.07 2.81 -9.43
N TYR A 163 -4.75 2.72 -10.74
CA TYR A 163 -4.41 3.89 -11.54
C TYR A 163 -5.58 4.88 -11.63
N ALA A 164 -6.81 4.39 -11.76
CA ALA A 164 -8.00 5.23 -11.72
C ALA A 164 -8.23 5.84 -10.31
N ALA A 165 -8.01 5.07 -9.25
CA ALA A 165 -8.15 5.53 -7.87
C ALA A 165 -7.18 6.68 -7.52
N LEU A 166 -6.00 6.72 -8.14
CA LEU A 166 -5.04 7.83 -7.97
C LEU A 166 -5.56 9.19 -8.50
N ASP A 167 -6.60 9.21 -9.33
CA ASP A 167 -7.26 10.44 -9.81
C ASP A 167 -8.40 10.91 -8.90
N GLU A 168 -8.82 10.07 -7.97
CA GLU A 168 -9.85 10.46 -7.03
C GLU A 168 -9.34 11.51 -6.03
N PRO A 169 -10.20 12.45 -5.61
CA PRO A 169 -9.81 13.40 -4.59
C PRO A 169 -9.41 12.68 -3.29
N PRO A 170 -8.46 13.20 -2.51
CA PRO A 170 -8.09 12.59 -1.23
C PRO A 170 -9.30 12.36 -0.32
N LEU A 171 -9.19 11.38 0.58
CA LEU A 171 -10.18 11.19 1.63
C LEU A 171 -10.27 12.48 2.45
N GLN A 172 -11.50 12.96 2.64
CA GLN A 172 -11.77 14.15 3.46
C GLN A 172 -12.36 13.74 4.78
N VAL A 173 -11.81 14.26 5.86
CA VAL A 173 -12.37 14.12 7.21
C VAL A 173 -13.06 15.42 7.54
N PHE A 174 -14.30 15.38 7.96
CA PHE A 174 -15.00 16.56 8.44
C PHE A 174 -14.49 16.88 9.84
N SER A 175 -13.84 18.04 9.98
CA SER A 175 -13.63 18.62 11.30
C SER A 175 -15.01 18.95 11.87
N GLY A 176 -15.41 18.27 12.93
CA GLY A 176 -16.61 18.57 13.68
C GLY A 176 -16.50 19.92 14.41
#